data_52d3db37a01b337bee88791429c373d9
#
_entry.id   52d3db37a01b337bee88791429c373d9
#
_cell.length_a   1.000
_cell.length_b   1.000
_cell.length_c   1.000
_cell.angle_alpha   90.00
_cell.angle_beta   90.00
_cell.angle_gamma   90.00
#
_symmetry.space_group_name_H-M   'P 1'
#
loop_
_entity.id
_entity.type
_entity.pdbx_description
1 polymer ?
#
loop_
_entity_poly.entity_id
_entity_poly.type
_entity_poly.pdbx_seq_one_letter_code
_entity_poly.pdbx_strand_id
1 'polypeptide(L)'
;MDAETQSQVQPQTQSQAQPQFPAPRLRTNLDTDLLKLIAIVCMVVDHVGTVFFPQYPAFRWVGRLAFPIFCYCLTVGLMYTHDIRRYLGRLAIFAVISQPFYALAFHPHEFWENLTNWNIFITLFFSLLAIYGIKSRKWWWFIVGLLAINVLNADYANTGVILTLIFYLCRNKPWLGALIYVLSYLPALWGGSLEDPLALVVGGHAVGFEIFAILAAPLIFLPTQDRKSVV
;
A
#
# COMPACT_ATOMS: atom_id res chain seq x y z
N MET A 1 -0.85 81.27 7.04
CA MET A 1 -2.00 80.46 6.64
C MET A 1 -1.44 79.15 6.15
N ASP A 2 -1.28 78.25 7.08
CA ASP A 2 -0.44 77.03 6.95
C ASP A 2 -1.39 75.87 6.73
N ALA A 3 -1.25 75.20 5.59
CA ALA A 3 -1.99 74.00 5.26
C ALA A 3 -1.22 72.79 5.78
N GLU A 4 -1.69 72.16 6.83
CA GLU A 4 -1.15 70.90 7.38
C GLU A 4 -1.42 69.76 6.41
N THR A 5 -0.35 69.19 5.92
CA THR A 5 -0.38 67.94 5.15
C THR A 5 -0.44 66.77 6.13
N GLN A 6 -1.62 66.21 6.34
CA GLN A 6 -1.78 64.95 7.10
C GLN A 6 -1.30 63.78 6.26
N SER A 7 -0.11 63.25 6.57
CA SER A 7 0.39 61.97 6.11
C SER A 7 -0.43 60.86 6.74
N GLN A 8 -1.28 60.20 5.94
CA GLN A 8 -1.95 58.95 6.33
C GLN A 8 -0.96 57.81 6.31
N VAL A 9 -0.52 57.39 7.47
CA VAL A 9 0.23 56.13 7.66
C VAL A 9 -0.76 54.98 7.55
N GLN A 10 -0.72 54.24 6.43
CA GLN A 10 -1.42 52.99 6.29
C GLN A 10 -0.77 51.94 7.18
N PRO A 11 -1.55 51.18 8.00
CA PRO A 11 -1.01 50.05 8.74
C PRO A 11 -0.62 48.94 7.78
N GLN A 12 0.65 48.64 7.65
CA GLN A 12 1.15 47.45 6.98
C GLN A 12 0.64 46.22 7.72
N THR A 13 -0.32 45.56 7.13
CA THR A 13 -0.76 44.24 7.57
C THR A 13 0.41 43.25 7.35
N GLN A 14 1.18 43.02 8.42
CA GLN A 14 2.16 41.95 8.44
C GLN A 14 1.38 40.63 8.22
N SER A 15 1.41 40.13 6.99
CA SER A 15 1.05 38.75 6.68
C SER A 15 1.96 37.86 7.51
N GLN A 16 1.46 37.32 8.61
CA GLN A 16 2.13 36.28 9.37
C GLN A 16 2.31 35.07 8.44
N ALA A 17 3.49 34.94 7.84
CA ALA A 17 3.90 33.74 7.15
C ALA A 17 3.83 32.58 8.16
N GLN A 18 2.82 31.74 8.06
CA GLN A 18 2.77 30.50 8.81
C GLN A 18 4.06 29.73 8.53
N PRO A 19 4.73 29.18 9.55
CA PRO A 19 5.90 28.36 9.35
C PRO A 19 5.51 27.18 8.47
N GLN A 20 5.92 27.21 7.21
CA GLN A 20 5.84 26.08 6.29
C GLN A 20 6.82 25.05 6.81
N PHE A 21 6.32 24.14 7.67
CA PHE A 21 7.06 22.91 7.93
C PHE A 21 7.22 22.21 6.58
N PRO A 22 8.45 21.95 6.11
CA PRO A 22 8.64 21.20 4.89
C PRO A 22 7.91 19.88 5.05
N ALA A 23 6.94 19.61 4.15
CA ALA A 23 6.25 18.33 4.14
C ALA A 23 7.33 17.24 4.14
N PRO A 24 7.21 16.20 4.99
CA PRO A 24 8.19 15.14 5.05
C PRO A 24 8.23 14.48 3.66
N ARG A 25 9.29 14.81 2.90
CA ARG A 25 9.52 14.23 1.59
C ARG A 25 9.91 12.78 1.83
N LEU A 26 8.98 11.86 1.60
CA LEU A 26 9.34 10.49 1.35
C LEU A 26 10.26 10.53 0.12
N ARG A 27 11.54 10.21 0.31
CA ARG A 27 12.44 9.98 -0.81
C ARG A 27 12.00 8.68 -1.46
N THR A 28 11.13 8.80 -2.45
CA THR A 28 10.70 7.67 -3.26
C THR A 28 11.84 7.32 -4.20
N ASN A 29 12.27 6.08 -4.20
CA ASN A 29 13.41 5.63 -4.99
C ASN A 29 13.11 5.49 -6.48
N LEU A 30 11.88 5.11 -6.79
CA LEU A 30 11.34 5.04 -8.14
C LEU A 30 10.14 5.98 -8.20
N ASP A 31 9.86 6.51 -9.38
CA ASP A 31 8.60 7.19 -9.60
C ASP A 31 7.46 6.26 -9.14
N THR A 32 6.58 6.77 -8.28
CA THR A 32 5.45 5.99 -7.75
C THR A 32 4.58 5.40 -8.86
N ASP A 33 4.57 6.02 -10.03
CA ASP A 33 3.82 5.51 -11.18
C ASP A 33 4.52 4.29 -11.82
N LEU A 34 5.85 4.28 -11.85
CA LEU A 34 6.61 3.09 -12.26
C LEU A 34 6.43 1.94 -11.27
N LEU A 35 6.44 2.22 -9.96
CA LEU A 35 6.17 1.19 -8.93
C LEU A 35 4.76 0.60 -9.09
N LYS A 36 3.75 1.43 -9.34
CA LYS A 36 2.39 0.95 -9.61
C LYS A 36 2.35 0.07 -10.86
N LEU A 37 3.06 0.47 -11.93
CA LEU A 37 3.14 -0.33 -13.15
C LEU A 37 3.78 -1.70 -12.88
N ILE A 38 4.90 -1.75 -12.14
CA ILE A 38 5.54 -3.00 -11.74
C ILE A 38 4.56 -3.86 -10.93
N ALA A 39 3.87 -3.28 -9.95
CA ALA A 39 2.89 -4.00 -9.14
C ALA A 39 1.73 -4.56 -9.99
N ILE A 40 1.21 -3.79 -10.95
CA ILE A 40 0.18 -4.25 -11.88
C ILE A 40 0.69 -5.42 -12.71
N VAL A 41 1.90 -5.33 -13.28
CA VAL A 41 2.49 -6.42 -14.06
C VAL A 41 2.65 -7.68 -13.21
N CYS A 42 3.20 -7.57 -11.99
CA CYS A 42 3.32 -8.70 -11.07
C CYS A 42 1.96 -9.30 -10.71
N MET A 43 0.94 -8.47 -10.50
CA MET A 43 -0.43 -8.92 -10.22
C MET A 43 -1.03 -9.66 -11.43
N VAL A 44 -0.85 -9.16 -12.65
CA VAL A 44 -1.31 -9.82 -13.87
C VAL A 44 -0.62 -11.18 -14.05
N VAL A 45 0.70 -11.24 -13.82
CA VAL A 45 1.47 -12.49 -13.84
C VAL A 45 0.91 -13.50 -12.83
N ASP A 46 0.62 -13.07 -11.60
CA ASP A 46 0.00 -13.88 -10.56
C ASP A 46 -1.35 -14.47 -11.00
N HIS A 47 -2.22 -13.63 -11.53
CA HIS A 47 -3.57 -14.04 -11.95
C HIS A 47 -3.53 -14.99 -13.16
N VAL A 48 -2.72 -14.68 -14.17
CA VAL A 48 -2.49 -15.55 -15.33
C VAL A 48 -1.93 -16.89 -14.88
N GLY A 49 -0.95 -16.91 -13.97
CA GLY A 49 -0.40 -18.12 -13.39
C GLY A 49 -1.48 -18.95 -12.68
N THR A 50 -2.28 -18.32 -11.85
CA THR A 50 -3.32 -19.01 -11.07
C THR A 50 -4.39 -19.64 -11.97
N VAL A 51 -4.83 -18.92 -13.01
CA VAL A 51 -5.97 -19.34 -13.84
C VAL A 51 -5.54 -20.30 -14.96
N PHE A 52 -4.41 -20.01 -15.63
CA PHE A 52 -4.01 -20.76 -16.83
C PHE A 52 -2.83 -21.71 -16.61
N PHE A 53 -2.02 -21.48 -15.60
CA PHE A 53 -0.78 -22.23 -15.35
C PHE A 53 -0.59 -22.64 -13.88
N PRO A 54 -1.61 -23.25 -13.23
CA PRO A 54 -1.55 -23.57 -11.80
C PRO A 54 -0.41 -24.53 -11.42
N GLN A 55 0.12 -25.29 -12.39
CA GLN A 55 1.25 -26.21 -12.18
C GLN A 55 2.60 -25.50 -12.03
N TYR A 56 2.69 -24.19 -12.32
CA TYR A 56 3.95 -23.42 -12.24
C TYR A 56 3.92 -22.41 -11.07
N PRO A 57 4.43 -22.76 -9.89
CA PRO A 57 4.40 -21.89 -8.70
C PRO A 57 5.14 -20.56 -8.89
N ALA A 58 6.10 -20.50 -9.82
CA ALA A 58 6.88 -19.29 -10.07
C ALA A 58 6.03 -18.05 -10.40
N PHE A 59 4.88 -18.21 -11.05
CA PHE A 59 3.96 -17.12 -11.30
C PHE A 59 3.42 -16.51 -10.00
N ARG A 60 3.09 -17.37 -9.03
CA ARG A 60 2.61 -16.95 -7.70
C ARG A 60 3.72 -16.27 -6.91
N TRP A 61 4.97 -16.75 -7.03
CA TRP A 61 6.12 -16.13 -6.36
C TRP A 61 6.35 -14.71 -6.85
N VAL A 62 6.30 -14.48 -8.17
CA VAL A 62 6.38 -13.12 -8.74
C VAL A 62 5.20 -12.27 -8.27
N GLY A 63 4.02 -12.83 -8.21
CA GLY A 63 2.82 -12.16 -7.74
C GLY A 63 2.93 -11.58 -6.32
N ARG A 64 3.70 -12.24 -5.42
CA ARG A 64 3.89 -11.77 -4.04
C ARG A 64 4.52 -10.38 -3.93
N LEU A 65 5.23 -9.91 -4.97
CA LEU A 65 5.80 -8.57 -5.00
C LEU A 65 4.73 -7.48 -5.14
N ALA A 66 3.59 -7.78 -5.77
CA ALA A 66 2.57 -6.79 -6.10
C ALA A 66 1.98 -6.13 -4.85
N PHE A 67 1.58 -6.94 -3.86
CA PHE A 67 0.84 -6.46 -2.70
C PHE A 67 1.62 -5.46 -1.83
N PRO A 68 2.87 -5.73 -1.40
CA PRO A 68 3.64 -4.75 -0.62
C PRO A 68 3.93 -3.46 -1.40
N ILE A 69 4.14 -3.55 -2.72
CA ILE A 69 4.33 -2.35 -3.56
C ILE A 69 3.04 -1.52 -3.60
N PHE A 70 1.85 -2.15 -3.72
CA PHE A 70 0.59 -1.43 -3.63
C PHE A 70 0.39 -0.78 -2.26
N CYS A 71 0.67 -1.48 -1.16
CA CYS A 71 0.59 -0.93 0.20
C CYS A 71 1.51 0.28 0.38
N TYR A 72 2.73 0.22 -0.18
CA TYR A 72 3.65 1.35 -0.19
C TYR A 72 3.11 2.53 -1.01
N CYS A 73 2.68 2.31 -2.25
CA CYS A 73 2.09 3.35 -3.09
C CYS A 73 0.84 3.97 -2.46
N LEU A 74 0.03 3.16 -1.76
CA LEU A 74 -1.14 3.61 -1.02
C LEU A 74 -0.75 4.57 0.10
N THR A 75 0.29 4.21 0.87
CA THR A 75 0.81 5.04 1.96
C THR A 75 1.38 6.35 1.44
N VAL A 76 2.15 6.32 0.36
CA VAL A 76 2.65 7.52 -0.32
C VAL A 76 1.47 8.38 -0.80
N GLY A 77 0.48 7.76 -1.46
CA GLY A 77 -0.73 8.45 -1.90
C GLY A 77 -1.46 9.17 -0.75
N LEU A 78 -1.58 8.53 0.42
CA LEU A 78 -2.16 9.15 1.62
C LEU A 78 -1.37 10.37 2.10
N MET A 79 -0.04 10.35 1.98
CA MET A 79 0.80 11.46 2.42
C MET A 79 0.60 12.72 1.58
N TYR A 80 0.37 12.54 0.27
CA TYR A 80 0.27 13.64 -0.70
C TYR A 80 -1.16 14.00 -1.08
N THR A 81 -2.17 13.20 -0.71
CA THR A 81 -3.56 13.53 -1.05
C THR A 81 -4.11 14.67 -0.21
N HIS A 82 -4.77 15.62 -0.88
CA HIS A 82 -5.53 16.68 -0.22
C HIS A 82 -6.96 16.25 0.11
N ASP A 83 -7.52 15.31 -0.68
CA ASP A 83 -8.89 14.83 -0.53
C ASP A 83 -8.93 13.30 -0.35
N ILE A 84 -8.93 12.89 0.91
CA ILE A 84 -9.00 11.48 1.28
C ILE A 84 -10.32 10.83 0.86
N ARG A 85 -11.44 11.59 0.85
CA ARG A 85 -12.74 11.04 0.47
C ARG A 85 -12.75 10.60 -0.98
N ARG A 86 -12.18 11.42 -1.87
CA ARG A 86 -12.02 11.05 -3.29
C ARG A 86 -11.08 9.87 -3.47
N TYR A 87 -10.02 9.78 -2.66
CA TYR A 87 -9.10 8.64 -2.72
C TYR A 87 -9.79 7.34 -2.29
N LEU A 88 -10.46 7.33 -1.14
CA LEU A 88 -11.25 6.20 -0.67
C LEU A 88 -12.38 5.84 -1.67
N GLY A 89 -13.07 6.85 -2.22
CA GLY A 89 -14.12 6.65 -3.21
C GLY A 89 -13.61 5.93 -4.47
N ARG A 90 -12.44 6.31 -4.98
CA ARG A 90 -11.83 5.59 -6.12
C ARG A 90 -11.52 4.14 -5.78
N LEU A 91 -10.93 3.87 -4.62
CA LEU A 91 -10.65 2.49 -4.19
C LEU A 91 -11.93 1.67 -4.04
N ALA A 92 -12.99 2.25 -3.45
CA ALA A 92 -14.29 1.59 -3.30
C ALA A 92 -14.91 1.25 -4.66
N ILE A 93 -14.88 2.20 -5.61
CA ILE A 93 -15.38 1.98 -6.97
C ILE A 93 -14.60 0.84 -7.65
N PHE A 94 -13.26 0.85 -7.58
CA PHE A 94 -12.46 -0.23 -8.14
C PHE A 94 -12.72 -1.57 -7.45
N ALA A 95 -12.91 -1.59 -6.13
CA ALA A 95 -13.26 -2.79 -5.39
C ALA A 95 -14.58 -3.41 -5.90
N VAL A 96 -15.61 -2.59 -6.05
CA VAL A 96 -16.93 -3.04 -6.53
C VAL A 96 -16.87 -3.50 -7.98
N ILE A 97 -16.22 -2.74 -8.87
CA ILE A 97 -16.12 -3.09 -10.29
C ILE A 97 -15.30 -4.37 -10.48
N SER A 98 -14.20 -4.55 -9.75
CA SER A 98 -13.31 -5.71 -9.89
C SER A 98 -13.87 -6.99 -9.24
N GLN A 99 -14.81 -6.89 -8.29
CA GLN A 99 -15.32 -8.03 -7.56
C GLN A 99 -15.93 -9.13 -8.44
N PRO A 100 -16.86 -8.85 -9.39
CA PRO A 100 -17.41 -9.90 -10.24
C PRO A 100 -16.36 -10.54 -11.14
N PHE A 101 -15.37 -9.79 -11.63
CA PHE A 101 -14.28 -10.34 -12.43
C PHE A 101 -13.37 -11.25 -11.61
N TYR A 102 -13.10 -10.86 -10.37
CA TYR A 102 -12.33 -11.65 -9.41
C TYR A 102 -13.03 -12.97 -9.11
N ALA A 103 -14.31 -12.93 -8.75
CA ALA A 103 -15.10 -14.14 -8.46
C ALA A 103 -15.18 -15.07 -9.69
N LEU A 104 -15.39 -14.52 -10.90
CA LEU A 104 -15.45 -15.30 -12.13
C LEU A 104 -14.08 -15.93 -12.48
N ALA A 105 -12.98 -15.22 -12.28
CA ALA A 105 -11.65 -15.72 -12.63
C ALA A 105 -11.16 -16.83 -11.69
N PHE A 106 -11.43 -16.72 -10.39
CA PHE A 106 -10.90 -17.64 -9.39
C PHE A 106 -11.89 -18.74 -8.95
N HIS A 107 -13.20 -18.49 -9.13
CA HIS A 107 -14.27 -19.40 -8.69
C HIS A 107 -15.40 -19.51 -9.73
N PRO A 108 -15.10 -19.94 -10.98
CA PRO A 108 -16.08 -19.93 -12.07
C PRO A 108 -17.28 -20.83 -11.83
N HIS A 109 -17.11 -21.93 -11.08
CA HIS A 109 -18.17 -22.90 -10.79
C HIS A 109 -19.04 -22.53 -9.57
N GLU A 110 -18.53 -21.65 -8.70
CA GLU A 110 -19.18 -21.26 -7.43
C GLU A 110 -19.27 -19.73 -7.35
N PHE A 111 -19.59 -19.09 -8.46
CA PHE A 111 -19.56 -17.63 -8.61
C PHE A 111 -20.39 -16.91 -7.53
N TRP A 112 -21.63 -17.35 -7.29
CA TRP A 112 -22.53 -16.68 -6.36
C TRP A 112 -22.09 -16.83 -4.89
N GLU A 113 -21.56 -17.98 -4.53
CA GLU A 113 -21.07 -18.25 -3.18
C GLU A 113 -19.79 -17.48 -2.87
N ASN A 114 -18.96 -17.26 -3.89
CA ASN A 114 -17.68 -16.58 -3.75
C ASN A 114 -17.72 -15.06 -4.03
N LEU A 115 -18.88 -14.48 -4.29
CA LEU A 115 -19.02 -13.02 -4.35
C LEU A 115 -18.69 -12.33 -3.03
N THR A 116 -18.74 -13.06 -1.92
CA THR A 116 -18.38 -12.57 -0.58
C THR A 116 -16.91 -12.76 -0.22
N ASN A 117 -16.13 -13.44 -1.06
CA ASN A 117 -14.67 -13.50 -0.95
C ASN A 117 -14.08 -12.22 -1.54
N TRP A 118 -13.83 -11.26 -0.66
CA TRP A 118 -13.51 -9.90 -1.07
C TRP A 118 -12.12 -9.79 -1.68
N ASN A 119 -12.07 -9.10 -2.81
CA ASN A 119 -10.82 -8.86 -3.54
C ASN A 119 -9.85 -7.91 -2.77
N ILE A 120 -8.63 -7.84 -3.26
CA ILE A 120 -7.53 -7.06 -2.67
C ILE A 120 -7.84 -5.56 -2.49
N PHE A 121 -8.71 -4.97 -3.31
CA PHE A 121 -9.03 -3.53 -3.20
C PHE A 121 -9.82 -3.22 -1.93
N ILE A 122 -10.60 -4.18 -1.42
CA ILE A 122 -11.27 -4.05 -0.12
C ILE A 122 -10.23 -3.99 1.01
N THR A 123 -9.21 -4.86 0.97
CA THR A 123 -8.11 -4.80 1.93
C THR A 123 -7.37 -3.47 1.87
N LEU A 124 -7.06 -2.98 0.67
CA LEU A 124 -6.39 -1.70 0.47
C LEU A 124 -7.26 -0.52 0.95
N PHE A 125 -8.58 -0.58 0.73
CA PHE A 125 -9.52 0.43 1.19
C PHE A 125 -9.52 0.55 2.72
N PHE A 126 -9.70 -0.56 3.43
CA PHE A 126 -9.72 -0.55 4.88
C PHE A 126 -8.34 -0.29 5.51
N SER A 127 -7.26 -0.73 4.86
CA SER A 127 -5.90 -0.37 5.25
C SER A 127 -5.66 1.14 5.14
N LEU A 128 -6.12 1.77 4.05
CA LEU A 128 -6.06 3.22 3.88
C LEU A 128 -6.88 3.95 4.95
N LEU A 129 -8.09 3.44 5.24
CA LEU A 129 -8.97 4.00 6.27
C LEU A 129 -8.32 3.93 7.66
N ALA A 130 -7.70 2.79 7.98
CA ALA A 130 -7.00 2.58 9.25
C ALA A 130 -5.83 3.57 9.41
N ILE A 131 -4.96 3.69 8.40
CA ILE A 131 -3.82 4.62 8.46
C ILE A 131 -4.27 6.09 8.45
N TYR A 132 -5.34 6.42 7.73
CA TYR A 132 -5.96 7.73 7.81
C TYR A 132 -6.44 8.05 9.24
N GLY A 133 -7.00 7.07 9.95
CA GLY A 133 -7.38 7.21 11.36
C GLY A 133 -6.20 7.63 12.24
N ILE A 134 -5.05 7.00 12.07
CA ILE A 134 -3.81 7.36 12.78
C ILE A 134 -3.33 8.76 12.36
N LYS A 135 -3.25 9.05 11.06
CA LYS A 135 -2.82 10.36 10.53
C LYS A 135 -3.68 11.51 11.06
N SER A 136 -5.00 11.32 11.12
CA SER A 136 -5.97 12.34 11.54
C SER A 136 -6.20 12.39 13.05
N ARG A 137 -5.53 11.54 13.83
CA ARG A 137 -5.73 11.32 15.28
C ARG A 137 -7.16 10.90 15.64
N LYS A 138 -7.88 10.32 14.70
CA LYS A 138 -9.24 9.78 14.89
C LYS A 138 -9.15 8.26 15.00
N TRP A 139 -8.69 7.76 16.13
CA TRP A 139 -8.38 6.34 16.39
C TRP A 139 -9.52 5.37 16.09
N TRP A 140 -10.76 5.83 16.16
CA TRP A 140 -11.92 5.00 15.83
C TRP A 140 -11.92 4.54 14.36
N TRP A 141 -11.36 5.33 13.40
CA TRP A 141 -11.22 4.90 12.03
C TRP A 141 -10.20 3.76 11.87
N PHE A 142 -9.15 3.76 12.70
CA PHE A 142 -8.20 2.65 12.75
C PHE A 142 -8.90 1.37 13.23
N ILE A 143 -9.68 1.47 14.31
CA ILE A 143 -10.43 0.34 14.86
C ILE A 143 -11.45 -0.17 13.84
N VAL A 144 -12.22 0.72 13.20
CA VAL A 144 -13.19 0.35 12.15
C VAL A 144 -12.51 -0.35 10.99
N GLY A 145 -11.38 0.17 10.49
CA GLY A 145 -10.64 -0.45 9.40
C GLY A 145 -10.14 -1.85 9.75
N LEU A 146 -9.58 -2.02 10.95
CA LEU A 146 -9.07 -3.30 11.44
C LEU A 146 -10.19 -4.34 11.63
N LEU A 147 -11.30 -3.93 12.26
CA LEU A 147 -12.44 -4.82 12.50
C LEU A 147 -13.12 -5.22 11.18
N ALA A 148 -13.30 -4.27 10.26
CA ALA A 148 -13.95 -4.54 8.98
C ALA A 148 -13.17 -5.57 8.15
N ILE A 149 -11.84 -5.47 8.08
CA ILE A 149 -11.00 -6.44 7.36
C ILE A 149 -11.18 -7.86 7.94
N ASN A 150 -11.23 -7.99 9.27
CA ASN A 150 -11.37 -9.30 9.91
C ASN A 150 -12.78 -9.89 9.76
N VAL A 151 -13.82 -9.04 9.85
CA VAL A 151 -15.22 -9.47 9.67
C VAL A 151 -15.51 -9.87 8.23
N LEU A 152 -14.95 -9.12 7.27
CA LEU A 152 -15.18 -9.37 5.84
C LEU A 152 -14.34 -10.53 5.29
N ASN A 153 -13.37 -11.06 6.05
CA ASN A 153 -12.45 -12.09 5.57
C ASN A 153 -11.81 -11.74 4.21
N ALA A 154 -11.35 -10.48 4.09
CA ALA A 154 -10.76 -9.97 2.87
C ALA A 154 -9.37 -10.56 2.62
N ASP A 155 -8.98 -10.68 1.34
CA ASP A 155 -7.65 -11.14 0.93
C ASP A 155 -6.54 -10.36 1.64
N TYR A 156 -5.48 -11.07 2.08
CA TYR A 156 -4.38 -10.51 2.86
C TYR A 156 -4.75 -9.85 4.20
N ALA A 157 -6.03 -9.78 4.56
CA ALA A 157 -6.56 -9.33 5.84
C ALA A 157 -5.64 -8.34 6.61
N ASN A 158 -5.15 -8.74 7.77
CA ASN A 158 -4.31 -7.91 8.63
C ASN A 158 -2.95 -7.55 8.03
N THR A 159 -2.42 -8.32 7.07
CA THR A 159 -1.12 -8.04 6.43
C THR A 159 -1.14 -6.67 5.74
N GLY A 160 -2.25 -6.29 5.11
CA GLY A 160 -2.40 -4.97 4.48
C GLY A 160 -2.29 -3.82 5.46
N VAL A 161 -2.93 -3.94 6.63
CA VAL A 161 -2.84 -2.92 7.69
C VAL A 161 -1.44 -2.86 8.27
N ILE A 162 -0.82 -4.02 8.53
CA ILE A 162 0.54 -4.11 9.07
C ILE A 162 1.54 -3.46 8.13
N LEU A 163 1.52 -3.79 6.83
CA LEU A 163 2.44 -3.22 5.85
C LEU A 163 2.27 -1.71 5.70
N THR A 164 1.03 -1.24 5.55
CA THR A 164 0.77 0.20 5.45
C THR A 164 1.18 0.94 6.72
N LEU A 165 1.03 0.31 7.90
CA LEU A 165 1.47 0.86 9.18
C LEU A 165 3.00 0.94 9.24
N ILE A 166 3.72 -0.09 8.84
CA ILE A 166 5.19 -0.10 8.76
C ILE A 166 5.66 1.05 7.87
N PHE A 167 5.13 1.16 6.65
CA PHE A 167 5.52 2.20 5.71
C PHE A 167 5.18 3.61 6.23
N TYR A 168 4.06 3.79 6.91
CA TYR A 168 3.67 5.07 7.48
C TYR A 168 4.53 5.47 8.68
N LEU A 169 4.76 4.58 9.63
CA LEU A 169 5.52 4.87 10.85
C LEU A 169 7.02 5.02 10.58
N CYS A 170 7.56 4.18 9.70
CA CYS A 170 8.98 4.18 9.37
C CYS A 170 9.36 5.14 8.23
N ARG A 171 8.44 5.99 7.76
CA ARG A 171 8.65 6.92 6.64
C ARG A 171 9.88 7.82 6.75
N ASN A 172 10.28 8.16 7.97
CA ASN A 172 11.45 9.00 8.24
C ASN A 172 12.74 8.19 8.45
N LYS A 173 12.64 6.87 8.55
CA LYS A 173 13.76 5.95 8.80
C LYS A 173 13.64 4.74 7.87
N PRO A 174 13.95 4.89 6.57
CA PRO A 174 13.70 3.84 5.56
C PRO A 174 14.43 2.54 5.87
N TRP A 175 15.64 2.59 6.43
CA TRP A 175 16.38 1.39 6.84
C TRP A 175 15.65 0.58 7.93
N LEU A 176 15.01 1.28 8.90
CA LEU A 176 14.20 0.63 9.94
C LEU A 176 12.94 0.02 9.34
N GLY A 177 12.31 0.74 8.38
CA GLY A 177 11.18 0.22 7.62
C GLY A 177 11.54 -1.04 6.85
N ALA A 178 12.70 -1.05 6.17
CA ALA A 178 13.20 -2.22 5.46
C ALA A 178 13.46 -3.40 6.41
N LEU A 179 14.08 -3.14 7.55
CA LEU A 179 14.34 -4.18 8.55
C LEU A 179 13.03 -4.79 9.08
N ILE A 180 12.09 -3.97 9.53
CA ILE A 180 10.81 -4.46 10.06
C ILE A 180 10.00 -5.18 8.97
N TYR A 181 10.01 -4.66 7.75
CA TYR A 181 9.38 -5.28 6.59
C TYR A 181 9.94 -6.70 6.33
N VAL A 182 11.25 -6.85 6.25
CA VAL A 182 11.89 -8.17 6.05
C VAL A 182 11.57 -9.10 7.22
N LEU A 183 11.68 -8.61 8.46
CA LEU A 183 11.37 -9.41 9.66
C LEU A 183 9.90 -9.87 9.69
N SER A 184 8.96 -9.09 9.14
CA SER A 184 7.53 -9.47 9.09
C SER A 184 7.24 -10.68 8.21
N TYR A 185 8.12 -11.00 7.25
CA TYR A 185 8.01 -12.17 6.37
C TYR A 185 8.84 -13.37 6.83
N LEU A 186 9.71 -13.23 7.83
CA LEU A 186 10.50 -14.37 8.33
C LEU A 186 9.66 -15.55 8.82
N PRO A 187 8.46 -15.38 9.41
CA PRO A 187 7.62 -16.51 9.77
C PRO A 187 7.29 -17.45 8.61
N ALA A 188 7.27 -16.94 7.36
CA ALA A 188 7.07 -17.76 6.17
C ALA A 188 8.17 -18.81 5.95
N LEU A 189 9.36 -18.63 6.54
CA LEU A 189 10.42 -19.65 6.53
C LEU A 189 9.99 -20.96 7.19
N TRP A 190 9.10 -20.91 8.15
CA TRP A 190 8.58 -22.07 8.89
C TRP A 190 7.10 -22.32 8.64
N GLY A 191 6.43 -21.43 7.90
CA GLY A 191 4.99 -21.50 7.64
C GLY A 191 4.60 -22.34 6.43
N GLY A 192 5.56 -22.89 5.70
CA GLY A 192 5.27 -23.75 4.54
C GLY A 192 4.83 -25.14 4.94
N SER A 193 4.00 -25.77 4.10
CA SER A 193 3.64 -27.20 4.18
C SER A 193 4.23 -27.94 2.97
N LEU A 194 4.69 -29.18 3.18
CA LEU A 194 5.12 -30.05 2.08
C LEU A 194 3.97 -30.45 1.16
N GLU A 195 2.74 -30.29 1.62
CA GLU A 195 1.52 -30.55 0.83
C GLU A 195 1.10 -29.33 -0.01
N ASP A 196 1.66 -28.13 0.27
CA ASP A 196 1.36 -26.93 -0.47
C ASP A 196 2.18 -26.90 -1.78
N PRO A 197 1.53 -26.97 -2.96
CA PRO A 197 2.21 -26.94 -4.26
C PRO A 197 2.92 -25.63 -4.55
N LEU A 198 2.61 -24.56 -3.80
CA LEU A 198 3.22 -23.24 -3.94
C LEU A 198 4.47 -23.08 -3.08
N ALA A 199 4.65 -23.93 -2.05
CA ALA A 199 5.78 -23.85 -1.14
C ALA A 199 7.10 -24.12 -1.88
N LEU A 200 8.14 -23.40 -1.49
CA LEU A 200 9.50 -23.69 -1.93
C LEU A 200 10.12 -24.77 -1.03
N VAL A 201 10.37 -25.94 -1.59
CA VAL A 201 11.01 -27.03 -0.84
C VAL A 201 12.51 -27.00 -1.00
N VAL A 202 13.22 -26.82 0.11
CA VAL A 202 14.70 -26.81 0.15
C VAL A 202 15.17 -27.80 1.22
N GLY A 203 15.92 -28.83 0.80
CA GLY A 203 16.46 -29.81 1.74
C GLY A 203 15.42 -30.56 2.57
N GLY A 204 14.20 -30.76 2.06
CA GLY A 204 13.09 -31.42 2.76
C GLY A 204 12.31 -30.48 3.70
N HIS A 205 12.67 -29.20 3.76
CA HIS A 205 11.93 -28.18 4.51
C HIS A 205 11.09 -27.34 3.54
N ALA A 206 9.80 -27.15 3.88
CA ALA A 206 8.89 -26.32 3.10
C ALA A 206 8.90 -24.88 3.61
N VAL A 207 9.16 -23.94 2.71
CA VAL A 207 9.12 -22.51 2.96
C VAL A 207 7.85 -21.94 2.34
N GLY A 208 7.08 -21.16 3.08
CA GLY A 208 5.88 -20.51 2.57
C GLY A 208 6.21 -19.52 1.46
N PHE A 209 5.44 -19.54 0.40
CA PHE A 209 5.70 -18.72 -0.80
C PHE A 209 5.53 -17.21 -0.57
N GLU A 210 4.97 -16.78 0.56
CA GLU A 210 4.91 -15.39 0.98
C GLU A 210 6.30 -14.77 1.18
N ILE A 211 7.33 -15.59 1.41
CA ILE A 211 8.72 -15.12 1.56
C ILE A 211 9.20 -14.33 0.35
N PHE A 212 8.68 -14.63 -0.85
CA PHE A 212 9.05 -13.92 -2.07
C PHE A 212 8.63 -12.45 -2.07
N ALA A 213 7.70 -12.05 -1.20
CA ALA A 213 7.36 -10.64 -1.01
C ALA A 213 8.56 -9.79 -0.56
N ILE A 214 9.56 -10.39 0.11
CA ILE A 214 10.80 -9.71 0.51
C ILE A 214 11.53 -9.12 -0.72
N LEU A 215 11.40 -9.72 -1.90
CA LEU A 215 12.00 -9.22 -3.13
C LEU A 215 11.47 -7.84 -3.56
N ALA A 216 10.37 -7.37 -2.99
CA ALA A 216 9.91 -6.00 -3.19
C ALA A 216 10.71 -4.96 -2.38
N ALA A 217 11.47 -5.38 -1.35
CA ALA A 217 12.23 -4.47 -0.50
C ALA A 217 13.20 -3.56 -1.27
N PRO A 218 14.04 -4.06 -2.21
CA PRO A 218 14.93 -3.20 -2.98
C PRO A 218 14.16 -2.16 -3.82
N LEU A 219 13.00 -2.51 -4.37
CA LEU A 219 12.18 -1.59 -5.15
C LEU A 219 11.58 -0.47 -4.28
N ILE A 220 11.24 -0.79 -3.03
CA ILE A 220 10.60 0.12 -2.09
C ILE A 220 11.62 0.99 -1.34
N PHE A 221 12.76 0.45 -0.92
CA PHE A 221 13.64 1.08 0.06
C PHE A 221 14.99 1.54 -0.49
N LEU A 222 15.47 1.02 -1.65
CA LEU A 222 16.75 1.48 -2.20
C LEU A 222 16.64 2.88 -2.80
N PRO A 223 17.57 3.81 -2.48
CA PRO A 223 17.55 5.15 -3.04
C PRO A 223 17.87 5.11 -4.54
N THR A 224 16.95 5.60 -5.37
CA THR A 224 17.25 5.92 -6.76
C THR A 224 17.62 7.40 -6.86
N GLN A 225 18.62 7.74 -7.65
CA GLN A 225 18.98 9.13 -7.90
C GLN A 225 17.80 9.82 -8.59
N ASP A 226 17.24 10.80 -7.88
CA ASP A 226 16.14 11.61 -8.40
C ASP A 226 16.66 12.45 -9.59
N ARG A 227 16.25 12.12 -10.81
CA ARG A 227 16.60 12.88 -12.02
C ARG A 227 16.04 14.30 -12.02
N LYS A 228 15.22 14.66 -11.04
CA LYS A 228 14.59 15.99 -10.91
C LYS A 228 15.37 16.99 -10.06
N SER A 229 16.55 16.62 -9.56
CA SER A 229 17.41 17.57 -8.81
C SER A 229 18.50 18.21 -9.68
N VAL A 230 18.44 18.08 -11.00
CA VAL A 230 19.36 18.71 -11.94
C VAL A 230 18.55 19.50 -12.96
N VAL A 231 17.94 20.60 -12.49
CA VAL A 231 17.61 21.82 -13.25
C VAL A 231 17.57 23.02 -12.31
#